data_bec9587d1f8e644e64951733bc885ca9
#
_entry.id   bec9587d1f8e644e64951733bc885ca9
#
_cell.length_a   1.000
_cell.length_b   1.000
_cell.length_c   1.000
_cell.angle_alpha   90.00
_cell.angle_beta   90.00
_cell.angle_gamma   90.00
#
_symmetry.space_group_name_H-M   'P 1'
#
loop_
_entity.id
_entity.type
_entity.pdbx_description
1 polymer ?
#
loop_
_entity_poly.entity_id
_entity_poly.type
_entity_poly.pdbx_seq_one_letter_code
_entity_poly.pdbx_strand_id
1 'polypeptide(L)'
;MKSRHQPTCINSFDLTGDGVPELLSGWSNGKFEVRSEKTGETLFKESFGAPISSVLCADFRGNGREEVICITEDGEVKGYLQADSSIGKTIEDSKRSAESLSQLQHLRTELQQEIKLYQTANFQAEYSTSPNQVKVDTTISVYIEKLQADYSMRVVIKSAKTTGIKAVVVEADGVLDSEVTFHPFPEEKDTAYFPLNLKARFACVISLKVLVGFPLSNFYHAVKAEIPLGRFTSFVPKLPDSGGFPTSYVKFKVKDTIQRFVSWLDQAFQTKLYNTTNYNKDTFEMSFVSSINKMPLVLTFNANESIVVISTDDMSLAGELVQDLAQFLGILELQSVNDFPREMEEFEAVLRDVESYNAARLTISADVADRTSAIKELVIKGEEARILQNMGSVRESYRQLFRLNKEMVAEHEKKALNHKALVESLKKVNSMIQKASNLRVGKAKSALITSCRAAIKANNMRTLFKLIKQGTS
;
A
#
# COMPACT_ATOMS: atom_id res chain seq x y z
N MET A 1 30.96 -38.75 45.25
CA MET A 1 31.82 -39.46 44.26
C MET A 1 33.02 -38.61 43.91
N LYS A 2 34.23 -39.16 43.90
CA LYS A 2 35.39 -38.45 43.39
C LYS A 2 35.56 -38.84 41.91
N SER A 3 35.11 -37.97 41.02
CA SER A 3 35.40 -38.14 39.56
C SER A 3 36.72 -37.46 39.23
N ARG A 4 37.46 -38.02 38.24
CA ARG A 4 38.66 -37.39 37.68
C ARG A 4 38.35 -36.29 36.68
N HIS A 5 37.07 -36.22 36.26
CA HIS A 5 36.57 -35.29 35.25
C HIS A 5 35.64 -34.25 35.90
N GLN A 6 35.59 -33.08 35.33
CA GLN A 6 34.75 -31.99 35.81
C GLN A 6 33.35 -32.03 35.17
N PRO A 7 32.27 -31.80 35.92
CA PRO A 7 30.96 -31.57 35.32
C PRO A 7 30.98 -30.23 34.59
N THR A 8 30.50 -30.20 33.39
CA THR A 8 30.42 -29.00 32.53
C THR A 8 29.04 -28.35 32.58
N CYS A 9 28.00 -29.15 32.71
CA CYS A 9 26.63 -28.68 32.83
C CYS A 9 25.81 -29.65 33.70
N ILE A 10 24.80 -29.09 34.35
CA ILE A 10 23.85 -29.81 35.21
C ILE A 10 22.45 -29.28 34.89
N ASN A 11 21.47 -30.18 34.77
CA ASN A 11 20.05 -29.85 34.62
C ASN A 11 19.20 -30.90 35.35
N SER A 12 17.91 -30.72 35.42
CA SER A 12 16.96 -31.67 36.00
C SER A 12 15.77 -31.88 35.05
N PHE A 13 15.32 -33.11 34.96
CA PHE A 13 14.18 -33.46 34.09
C PHE A 13 13.51 -34.73 34.61
N ASP A 14 12.17 -34.75 34.66
CA ASP A 14 11.40 -35.92 35.04
C ASP A 14 11.37 -36.93 33.88
N LEU A 15 12.37 -37.80 33.82
CA LEU A 15 12.51 -38.82 32.77
C LEU A 15 11.59 -40.00 32.99
N THR A 16 11.28 -40.30 34.24
CA THR A 16 10.46 -41.49 34.62
C THR A 16 8.96 -41.20 34.61
N GLY A 17 8.57 -39.90 34.63
CA GLY A 17 7.16 -39.47 34.66
C GLY A 17 6.50 -39.66 36.02
N ASP A 18 7.29 -39.76 37.09
CA ASP A 18 6.79 -39.97 38.47
C ASP A 18 6.60 -38.62 39.22
N GLY A 19 6.85 -37.50 38.57
CA GLY A 19 6.74 -36.14 39.09
C GLY A 19 7.96 -35.70 39.91
N VAL A 20 9.02 -36.50 39.98
CA VAL A 20 10.27 -36.18 40.65
C VAL A 20 11.39 -36.10 39.61
N PRO A 21 12.00 -34.93 39.40
CA PRO A 21 12.99 -34.76 38.35
C PRO A 21 14.32 -35.46 38.68
N GLU A 22 14.83 -36.21 37.73
CA GLU A 22 16.17 -36.82 37.80
C GLU A 22 17.26 -35.78 37.50
N LEU A 23 18.47 -36.07 38.00
CA LEU A 23 19.64 -35.23 37.80
C LEU A 23 20.32 -35.58 36.46
N LEU A 24 20.38 -34.62 35.57
CA LEU A 24 21.12 -34.68 34.30
C LEU A 24 22.48 -34.05 34.50
N SER A 25 23.55 -34.71 34.07
CA SER A 25 24.92 -34.16 34.18
C SER A 25 25.72 -34.43 32.91
N GLY A 26 26.32 -33.38 32.37
CA GLY A 26 27.30 -33.42 31.30
C GLY A 26 28.72 -33.24 31.86
N TRP A 27 29.67 -33.93 31.26
CA TRP A 27 31.04 -34.02 31.76
C TRP A 27 32.07 -33.60 30.71
N SER A 28 33.21 -33.12 31.16
CA SER A 28 34.34 -32.69 30.30
C SER A 28 34.98 -33.83 29.49
N ASN A 29 34.68 -35.09 29.81
CA ASN A 29 35.11 -36.25 29.02
C ASN A 29 34.06 -36.77 28.07
N GLY A 30 33.04 -36.00 27.74
CA GLY A 30 31.95 -36.36 26.83
C GLY A 30 30.92 -37.30 27.40
N LYS A 31 30.95 -37.58 28.72
CA LYS A 31 29.92 -38.40 29.33
C LYS A 31 28.67 -37.61 29.67
N PHE A 32 27.50 -38.15 29.32
CA PHE A 32 26.21 -37.70 29.76
C PHE A 32 25.62 -38.75 30.69
N GLU A 33 25.25 -38.39 31.91
CA GLU A 33 24.70 -39.29 32.92
C GLU A 33 23.38 -38.72 33.45
N VAL A 34 22.38 -39.61 33.59
CA VAL A 34 21.12 -39.35 34.27
C VAL A 34 21.11 -40.17 35.55
N ARG A 35 20.85 -39.52 36.68
CA ARG A 35 20.85 -40.17 38.01
C ARG A 35 19.53 -39.97 38.71
N SER A 36 19.07 -41.06 39.33
CA SER A 36 17.90 -41.03 40.20
C SER A 36 18.14 -40.12 41.39
N GLU A 37 17.19 -39.25 41.70
CA GLU A 37 17.23 -38.41 42.90
C GLU A 37 17.21 -39.24 44.21
N LYS A 38 16.40 -40.32 44.20
CA LYS A 38 16.16 -41.13 45.42
C LYS A 38 17.35 -42.01 45.81
N THR A 39 18.01 -42.65 44.84
CA THR A 39 19.05 -43.64 45.07
C THR A 39 20.45 -43.17 44.68
N GLY A 40 20.54 -42.12 43.85
CA GLY A 40 21.79 -41.67 43.27
C GLY A 40 22.39 -42.62 42.23
N GLU A 41 21.66 -43.68 41.86
CA GLU A 41 22.08 -44.65 40.85
C GLU A 41 21.97 -44.05 39.45
N THR A 42 22.84 -44.49 38.53
CA THR A 42 22.83 -44.04 37.17
C THR A 42 21.74 -44.79 36.38
N LEU A 43 20.69 -44.07 35.95
CA LEU A 43 19.59 -44.64 35.17
C LEU A 43 19.95 -44.74 33.70
N PHE A 44 20.65 -43.73 33.19
CA PHE A 44 21.07 -43.67 31.79
C PHE A 44 22.49 -43.07 31.73
N LYS A 45 23.27 -43.57 30.76
CA LYS A 45 24.61 -43.09 30.49
C LYS A 45 24.94 -43.23 29.02
N GLU A 46 25.48 -42.17 28.45
CA GLU A 46 26.01 -42.14 27.11
C GLU A 46 27.37 -41.46 27.03
N SER A 47 28.14 -41.75 26.01
CA SER A 47 29.47 -41.15 25.80
C SER A 47 29.54 -40.54 24.40
N PHE A 48 29.80 -39.26 24.38
CA PHE A 48 30.05 -38.48 23.17
C PHE A 48 31.55 -38.42 22.87
N GLY A 49 31.91 -38.11 21.64
CA GLY A 49 33.33 -37.98 21.24
C GLY A 49 34.02 -36.73 21.76
N ALA A 50 33.27 -35.72 22.19
CA ALA A 50 33.75 -34.43 22.66
C ALA A 50 33.10 -34.04 23.99
N PRO A 51 33.68 -33.09 24.76
CA PRO A 51 33.11 -32.57 26.02
C PRO A 51 31.68 -32.09 25.80
N ILE A 52 30.81 -32.29 26.79
CA ILE A 52 29.44 -31.77 26.72
C ILE A 52 29.46 -30.29 27.12
N SER A 53 28.99 -29.43 26.24
CA SER A 53 28.90 -27.99 26.43
C SER A 53 27.66 -27.60 27.24
N SER A 54 26.48 -28.16 26.87
CA SER A 54 25.22 -27.83 27.53
C SER A 54 24.22 -28.98 27.44
N VAL A 55 23.33 -29.04 28.45
CA VAL A 55 22.13 -29.91 28.46
C VAL A 55 20.92 -29.04 28.69
N LEU A 56 19.97 -29.06 27.76
CA LEU A 56 18.76 -28.26 27.79
C LEU A 56 17.52 -29.17 27.80
N CYS A 57 16.46 -28.69 28.42
CA CYS A 57 15.14 -29.31 28.36
C CYS A 57 14.18 -28.34 27.64
N ALA A 58 13.65 -28.74 26.51
CA ALA A 58 12.77 -27.88 25.71
C ALA A 58 11.87 -28.74 24.80
N ASP A 59 10.68 -28.22 24.45
CA ASP A 59 9.83 -28.79 23.43
C ASP A 59 10.33 -28.37 22.03
N PHE A 60 11.33 -29.07 21.53
CA PHE A 60 11.95 -28.79 20.24
C PHE A 60 11.04 -29.10 19.05
N ARG A 61 10.13 -30.07 19.20
CA ARG A 61 9.21 -30.49 18.11
C ARG A 61 7.89 -29.76 18.12
N GLY A 62 7.60 -28.93 19.12
CA GLY A 62 6.32 -28.22 19.24
C GLY A 62 5.14 -29.14 19.49
N ASN A 63 5.37 -30.30 20.15
CA ASN A 63 4.34 -31.32 20.42
C ASN A 63 3.77 -31.24 21.85
N GLY A 64 4.15 -30.22 22.62
CA GLY A 64 3.74 -30.01 24.01
C GLY A 64 4.48 -30.89 25.01
N ARG A 65 5.55 -31.58 24.62
CA ARG A 65 6.39 -32.40 25.51
C ARG A 65 7.81 -31.91 25.44
N GLU A 66 8.40 -31.74 26.62
CA GLU A 66 9.82 -31.38 26.73
C GLU A 66 10.71 -32.57 26.40
N GLU A 67 11.81 -32.30 25.74
CA GLU A 67 12.85 -33.26 25.35
C GLU A 67 14.19 -32.83 25.99
N VAL A 68 15.04 -33.79 26.27
CA VAL A 68 16.39 -33.51 26.73
C VAL A 68 17.32 -33.38 25.53
N ILE A 69 17.98 -32.25 25.39
CA ILE A 69 18.90 -31.95 24.31
C ILE A 69 20.29 -31.79 24.83
N CYS A 70 21.21 -32.63 24.40
CA CYS A 70 22.62 -32.57 24.74
C CYS A 70 23.41 -31.94 23.58
N ILE A 71 24.28 -31.01 23.90
CA ILE A 71 25.12 -30.28 22.92
C ILE A 71 26.60 -30.47 23.35
N THR A 72 27.41 -30.92 22.42
CA THR A 72 28.84 -31.05 22.60
C THR A 72 29.61 -29.77 22.19
N GLU A 73 30.86 -29.67 22.59
CA GLU A 73 31.74 -28.55 22.23
C GLU A 73 32.03 -28.53 20.71
N ASP A 74 32.02 -29.68 20.06
CA ASP A 74 32.23 -29.82 18.60
C ASP A 74 30.94 -29.50 17.78
N GLY A 75 29.82 -29.19 18.46
CA GLY A 75 28.55 -28.86 17.82
C GLY A 75 27.66 -30.06 17.48
N GLU A 76 27.96 -31.27 17.95
CA GLU A 76 27.05 -32.42 17.87
C GLU A 76 25.86 -32.18 18.80
N VAL A 77 24.63 -32.37 18.29
CA VAL A 77 23.39 -32.20 19.03
C VAL A 77 22.60 -33.49 19.02
N LYS A 78 22.28 -34.02 20.19
CA LYS A 78 21.42 -35.20 20.36
C LYS A 78 20.21 -34.87 21.24
N GLY A 79 19.04 -35.24 20.79
CA GLY A 79 17.78 -35.16 21.54
C GLY A 79 17.34 -36.54 22.05
N TYR A 80 16.89 -36.60 23.29
CA TYR A 80 16.40 -37.80 23.97
C TYR A 80 14.92 -37.63 24.28
N LEU A 81 14.13 -38.63 23.88
CA LEU A 81 12.71 -38.71 24.15
C LEU A 81 12.43 -39.61 25.34
N GLN A 82 11.45 -39.25 26.14
CA GLN A 82 10.91 -40.13 27.16
C GLN A 82 10.28 -41.39 26.51
N ALA A 83 10.66 -42.59 26.93
CA ALA A 83 10.09 -43.80 26.45
C ALA A 83 8.63 -43.93 26.96
N ASP A 84 7.66 -43.97 26.06
CA ASP A 84 6.24 -44.17 26.41
C ASP A 84 6.03 -45.56 26.97
N SER A 85 5.90 -45.65 28.29
CA SER A 85 5.52 -46.89 28.98
C SER A 85 3.99 -47.09 28.94
N SER A 86 3.43 -47.43 27.79
CA SER A 86 2.03 -47.85 27.70
C SER A 86 1.84 -49.01 26.74
N ILE A 87 1.77 -50.17 27.32
CA ILE A 87 1.25 -51.40 26.72
C ILE A 87 -0.28 -51.23 26.50
N GLY A 88 -0.68 -50.41 25.55
CA GLY A 88 -2.10 -50.15 25.28
C GLY A 88 -2.40 -49.51 23.94
N LYS A 89 -1.39 -49.22 23.12
CA LYS A 89 -1.55 -48.39 21.92
C LYS A 89 -1.30 -49.10 20.59
N THR A 90 -1.55 -50.39 20.49
CA THR A 90 -1.30 -51.17 19.26
C THR A 90 -2.17 -50.77 18.06
N ILE A 91 -3.26 -50.05 18.27
CA ILE A 91 -4.16 -49.62 17.18
C ILE A 91 -3.81 -48.17 16.71
N GLU A 92 -3.40 -47.29 17.60
CA GLU A 92 -2.95 -45.95 17.23
C GLU A 92 -1.55 -45.94 16.59
N ASP A 93 -0.66 -46.82 17.06
CA ASP A 93 0.68 -46.97 16.50
C ASP A 93 0.65 -47.56 15.08
N SER A 94 -0.32 -48.43 14.77
CA SER A 94 -0.51 -48.93 13.39
C SER A 94 -1.02 -47.84 12.45
N LYS A 95 -1.86 -46.90 12.90
CA LYS A 95 -2.31 -45.74 12.10
C LYS A 95 -1.17 -44.74 11.90
N ARG A 96 -0.42 -44.42 12.95
CA ARG A 96 0.77 -43.54 12.86
C ARG A 96 1.87 -44.14 11.99
N SER A 97 2.06 -45.45 12.05
CA SER A 97 3.00 -46.15 11.17
C SER A 97 2.51 -46.18 9.70
N ALA A 98 1.21 -46.26 9.47
CA ALA A 98 0.63 -46.16 8.12
C ALA A 98 0.73 -44.73 7.56
N GLU A 99 0.53 -43.69 8.39
CA GLU A 99 0.71 -42.29 8.01
C GLU A 99 2.19 -41.97 7.75
N SER A 100 3.10 -42.44 8.58
CA SER A 100 4.53 -42.28 8.33
C SER A 100 5.03 -43.06 7.11
N LEU A 101 4.46 -44.25 6.84
CA LEU A 101 4.73 -44.98 5.61
C LEU A 101 4.21 -44.25 4.37
N SER A 102 3.03 -43.64 4.44
CA SER A 102 2.50 -42.83 3.34
C SER A 102 3.35 -41.59 3.09
N GLN A 103 3.82 -40.93 4.14
CA GLN A 103 4.75 -39.80 4.05
C GLN A 103 6.09 -40.20 3.46
N LEU A 104 6.64 -41.34 3.87
CA LEU A 104 7.90 -41.85 3.30
C LEU A 104 7.73 -42.31 1.85
N GLN A 105 6.57 -42.84 1.48
CA GLN A 105 6.26 -43.18 0.09
C GLN A 105 6.12 -41.93 -0.77
N HIS A 106 5.52 -40.87 -0.23
CA HIS A 106 5.43 -39.59 -0.89
C HIS A 106 6.83 -38.97 -1.09
N LEU A 107 7.64 -38.92 -0.03
CA LEU A 107 9.03 -38.45 -0.09
C LEU A 107 9.87 -39.27 -1.07
N ARG A 108 9.70 -40.58 -1.10
CA ARG A 108 10.39 -41.47 -2.07
C ARG A 108 9.99 -41.14 -3.51
N THR A 109 8.71 -40.89 -3.77
CA THR A 109 8.23 -40.52 -5.13
C THR A 109 8.77 -39.16 -5.54
N GLU A 110 8.83 -38.23 -4.61
CA GLU A 110 9.40 -36.89 -4.77
C GLU A 110 10.89 -36.97 -5.13
N LEU A 111 11.68 -37.69 -4.32
CA LEU A 111 13.11 -37.92 -4.58
C LEU A 111 13.38 -38.67 -5.88
N GLN A 112 12.51 -39.62 -6.24
CA GLN A 112 12.65 -40.34 -7.53
C GLN A 112 12.35 -39.44 -8.73
N GLN A 113 11.40 -38.51 -8.60
CA GLN A 113 11.15 -37.51 -9.64
C GLN A 113 12.31 -36.49 -9.73
N GLU A 114 12.85 -36.08 -8.60
CA GLU A 114 14.01 -35.22 -8.52
C GLU A 114 15.24 -35.86 -9.16
N ILE A 115 15.52 -37.13 -8.87
CA ILE A 115 16.60 -37.92 -9.52
C ILE A 115 16.37 -38.01 -11.04
N LYS A 116 15.15 -38.24 -11.51
CA LYS A 116 14.85 -38.23 -12.95
C LYS A 116 15.08 -36.86 -13.59
N LEU A 117 14.73 -35.78 -12.89
CA LEU A 117 15.01 -34.41 -13.34
C LEU A 117 16.51 -34.15 -13.43
N TYR A 118 17.30 -34.58 -12.44
CA TYR A 118 18.74 -34.48 -12.48
C TYR A 118 19.37 -35.35 -13.58
N GLN A 119 18.84 -36.54 -13.81
CA GLN A 119 19.29 -37.42 -14.89
C GLN A 119 19.00 -36.83 -16.27
N THR A 120 17.82 -36.26 -16.48
CA THR A 120 17.47 -35.56 -17.74
C THR A 120 18.25 -34.25 -17.91
N ALA A 121 18.52 -33.52 -16.81
CA ALA A 121 19.38 -32.33 -16.84
C ALA A 121 20.85 -32.64 -17.16
N ASN A 122 21.40 -33.75 -16.67
CA ASN A 122 22.74 -34.19 -16.98
C ASN A 122 22.91 -34.56 -18.47
N PHE A 123 21.88 -35.08 -19.14
CA PHE A 123 21.91 -35.34 -20.58
C PHE A 123 21.93 -34.07 -21.42
N GLN A 124 21.44 -32.91 -20.88
CA GLN A 124 21.52 -31.62 -21.56
C GLN A 124 22.71 -30.76 -21.11
N ALA A 125 23.40 -31.15 -20.02
CA ALA A 125 24.48 -30.37 -19.42
C ALA A 125 25.85 -30.56 -20.09
N GLU A 126 26.02 -31.47 -21.08
CA GLU A 126 27.26 -31.59 -21.85
C GLU A 126 27.58 -30.36 -22.70
N TYR A 127 26.69 -29.35 -22.78
CA TYR A 127 26.86 -28.12 -23.55
C TYR A 127 26.78 -26.79 -22.76
N SER A 128 26.69 -26.78 -21.45
CA SER A 128 26.65 -25.52 -20.68
C SER A 128 27.37 -25.58 -19.33
N THR A 129 28.30 -24.67 -19.19
CA THR A 129 29.31 -24.53 -18.13
C THR A 129 28.80 -24.10 -16.74
N SER A 130 27.62 -24.53 -16.29
CA SER A 130 27.17 -24.32 -14.89
C SER A 130 26.34 -25.51 -14.42
N PRO A 131 26.78 -26.29 -13.42
CA PRO A 131 26.12 -27.56 -13.06
C PRO A 131 24.80 -27.40 -12.26
N ASN A 132 24.29 -26.21 -12.01
CA ASN A 132 23.14 -26.01 -11.10
C ASN A 132 21.95 -25.20 -11.66
N GLN A 133 21.84 -25.03 -12.98
CA GLN A 133 20.68 -24.37 -13.55
C GLN A 133 19.91 -25.30 -14.47
N VAL A 134 18.93 -26.00 -13.92
CA VAL A 134 17.82 -26.52 -14.72
C VAL A 134 17.06 -25.33 -15.28
N LYS A 135 17.34 -24.94 -16.52
CA LYS A 135 16.59 -23.91 -17.23
C LYS A 135 15.18 -24.48 -17.48
N VAL A 136 14.24 -24.05 -16.68
CA VAL A 136 12.84 -24.22 -16.99
C VAL A 136 12.50 -23.16 -18.01
N ASP A 137 12.42 -23.52 -19.29
CA ASP A 137 11.89 -22.63 -20.34
C ASP A 137 10.37 -22.50 -20.10
N THR A 138 10.03 -21.65 -19.13
CA THR A 138 8.66 -21.40 -18.77
C THR A 138 8.26 -20.05 -19.33
N THR A 139 7.37 -20.06 -20.31
CA THR A 139 6.69 -18.85 -20.76
C THR A 139 5.57 -18.52 -19.79
N ILE A 140 5.70 -17.40 -19.12
CA ILE A 140 4.64 -16.86 -18.24
C ILE A 140 3.93 -15.75 -18.98
N SER A 141 2.61 -15.87 -19.07
CA SER A 141 1.75 -14.78 -19.53
C SER A 141 1.04 -14.14 -18.34
N VAL A 142 1.17 -12.82 -18.22
CA VAL A 142 0.55 -12.06 -17.14
C VAL A 142 -0.35 -10.99 -17.74
N TYR A 143 -1.57 -10.87 -17.24
CA TYR A 143 -2.51 -9.83 -17.67
C TYR A 143 -3.45 -9.46 -16.54
N ILE A 144 -4.04 -8.26 -16.68
CA ILE A 144 -5.06 -7.78 -15.74
C ILE A 144 -6.43 -8.15 -16.29
N GLU A 145 -7.22 -8.78 -15.45
CA GLU A 145 -8.62 -9.08 -15.73
C GLU A 145 -9.52 -8.16 -14.90
N LYS A 146 -10.49 -7.53 -15.58
CA LYS A 146 -11.47 -6.63 -15.00
C LYS A 146 -12.78 -7.37 -14.80
N LEU A 147 -13.23 -7.48 -13.55
CA LEU A 147 -14.45 -8.17 -13.17
C LEU A 147 -15.62 -7.17 -13.14
N GLN A 148 -16.63 -7.41 -13.96
CA GLN A 148 -17.79 -6.53 -14.06
C GLN A 148 -18.78 -6.70 -12.89
N ALA A 149 -18.79 -7.87 -12.25
CA ALA A 149 -19.77 -8.19 -11.20
C ALA A 149 -19.66 -7.26 -9.97
N ASP A 150 -18.43 -6.98 -9.53
CA ASP A 150 -18.12 -6.16 -8.35
C ASP A 150 -17.20 -4.97 -8.67
N TYR A 151 -16.93 -4.74 -9.95
CA TYR A 151 -16.02 -3.70 -10.45
C TYR A 151 -14.64 -3.78 -9.79
N SER A 152 -14.14 -4.99 -9.61
CA SER A 152 -12.81 -5.27 -9.10
C SER A 152 -11.85 -5.67 -10.21
N MET A 153 -10.56 -5.69 -9.88
CA MET A 153 -9.51 -6.13 -10.79
C MET A 153 -8.73 -7.26 -10.15
N ARG A 154 -8.27 -8.19 -10.99
CA ARG A 154 -7.34 -9.22 -10.56
C ARG A 154 -6.21 -9.39 -11.57
N VAL A 155 -5.04 -9.74 -11.07
CA VAL A 155 -3.93 -10.18 -11.90
C VAL A 155 -4.08 -11.67 -12.13
N VAL A 156 -4.01 -12.07 -13.39
CA VAL A 156 -4.05 -13.48 -13.80
C VAL A 156 -2.69 -13.83 -14.37
N ILE A 157 -2.10 -14.90 -13.85
CA ILE A 157 -0.81 -15.41 -14.26
C ILE A 157 -1.04 -16.83 -14.80
N LYS A 158 -0.59 -17.07 -16.02
CA LYS A 158 -0.64 -18.40 -16.64
C LYS A 158 0.77 -18.88 -16.91
N SER A 159 1.06 -20.06 -16.44
CA SER A 159 2.30 -20.78 -16.70
C SER A 159 2.10 -21.82 -17.80
N ALA A 160 3.19 -22.38 -18.32
CA ALA A 160 3.13 -23.52 -19.21
C ALA A 160 2.57 -24.75 -18.45
N LYS A 161 1.87 -25.63 -19.13
CA LYS A 161 1.16 -26.79 -18.54
C LYS A 161 2.05 -27.75 -17.72
N THR A 162 3.36 -27.66 -17.88
CA THR A 162 4.34 -28.52 -17.20
C THR A 162 4.83 -27.98 -15.86
N THR A 163 4.51 -26.72 -15.54
CA THR A 163 5.03 -26.03 -14.35
C THR A 163 3.88 -25.41 -13.56
N GLY A 164 3.89 -25.62 -12.25
CA GLY A 164 2.92 -25.02 -11.32
C GLY A 164 3.43 -23.70 -10.73
N ILE A 165 2.53 -22.77 -10.50
CA ILE A 165 2.81 -21.50 -9.81
C ILE A 165 2.72 -21.76 -8.31
N LYS A 166 3.81 -21.52 -7.58
CA LYS A 166 3.91 -21.71 -6.12
C LYS A 166 3.59 -20.45 -5.32
N ALA A 167 4.15 -19.36 -5.75
CA ALA A 167 3.91 -18.07 -5.10
C ALA A 167 4.24 -16.91 -6.05
N VAL A 168 3.72 -15.74 -5.73
CA VAL A 168 3.99 -14.49 -6.44
C VAL A 168 4.36 -13.41 -5.44
N VAL A 169 5.49 -12.75 -5.67
CA VAL A 169 5.88 -11.52 -4.99
C VAL A 169 5.54 -10.35 -5.90
N VAL A 170 4.79 -9.41 -5.41
CA VAL A 170 4.36 -8.21 -6.13
C VAL A 170 5.05 -7.02 -5.51
N GLU A 171 5.76 -6.25 -6.33
CA GLU A 171 6.45 -5.03 -5.93
C GLU A 171 5.83 -3.86 -6.71
N ALA A 172 5.29 -2.86 -6.00
CA ALA A 172 4.73 -1.66 -6.61
C ALA A 172 4.76 -0.49 -5.63
N ASP A 173 5.53 0.54 -5.95
CA ASP A 173 5.73 1.70 -5.09
C ASP A 173 4.49 2.60 -5.07
N GLY A 174 3.93 2.84 -3.88
CA GLY A 174 2.92 3.86 -3.61
C GLY A 174 1.52 3.62 -4.21
N VAL A 175 1.29 2.51 -4.90
CA VAL A 175 0.03 2.20 -5.60
C VAL A 175 -0.79 1.14 -4.89
N LEU A 176 -0.14 0.20 -4.23
CA LEU A 176 -0.74 -0.87 -3.42
C LEU A 176 -0.76 -0.52 -1.93
N ASP A 177 -1.43 -1.37 -1.14
CA ASP A 177 -1.51 -1.19 0.32
C ASP A 177 -0.15 -1.31 1.01
N SER A 178 0.73 -2.14 0.47
CA SER A 178 2.12 -2.30 0.88
C SER A 178 3.04 -2.30 -0.35
N GLU A 179 4.27 -1.85 -0.19
CA GLU A 179 5.27 -1.81 -1.27
C GLU A 179 5.57 -3.19 -1.84
N VAL A 180 5.51 -4.21 -0.99
CA VAL A 180 5.69 -5.61 -1.36
C VAL A 180 4.57 -6.46 -0.79
N THR A 181 3.93 -7.26 -1.63
CA THR A 181 2.93 -8.25 -1.22
C THR A 181 3.35 -9.64 -1.68
N PHE A 182 3.08 -10.64 -0.83
CA PHE A 182 3.37 -12.04 -1.11
C PHE A 182 2.08 -12.85 -1.16
N HIS A 183 1.87 -13.53 -2.28
CA HIS A 183 0.69 -14.36 -2.51
C HIS A 183 1.12 -15.82 -2.71
N PRO A 184 0.99 -16.68 -1.69
CA PRO A 184 1.27 -18.12 -1.81
C PRO A 184 0.07 -18.82 -2.45
N PHE A 185 0.33 -19.84 -3.24
CA PHE A 185 -0.67 -20.71 -3.85
C PHE A 185 -0.41 -22.17 -3.38
N PRO A 186 -1.18 -22.65 -2.37
CA PRO A 186 -0.96 -23.99 -1.82
C PRO A 186 -1.26 -25.11 -2.81
N GLU A 187 -2.17 -24.86 -3.75
CA GLU A 187 -2.44 -25.79 -4.85
C GLU A 187 -1.64 -25.40 -6.08
N GLU A 188 -0.84 -26.32 -6.58
CA GLU A 188 -0.05 -26.14 -7.80
C GLU A 188 -0.97 -26.12 -9.02
N LYS A 189 -1.27 -24.94 -9.51
CA LYS A 189 -2.11 -24.71 -10.70
C LYS A 189 -1.31 -24.00 -11.79
N ASP A 190 -1.63 -24.32 -13.02
CA ASP A 190 -1.07 -23.63 -14.19
C ASP A 190 -1.54 -22.17 -14.28
N THR A 191 -2.63 -21.84 -13.58
CA THR A 191 -3.21 -20.49 -13.56
C THR A 191 -3.42 -20.05 -12.12
N ALA A 192 -2.80 -18.95 -11.76
CA ALA A 192 -2.97 -18.28 -10.48
C ALA A 192 -3.61 -16.90 -10.66
N TYR A 193 -4.39 -16.48 -9.70
CA TYR A 193 -4.96 -15.13 -9.69
C TYR A 193 -4.99 -14.56 -8.29
N PHE A 194 -4.79 -13.26 -8.17
CA PHE A 194 -4.91 -12.52 -6.92
C PHE A 194 -5.57 -11.15 -7.14
N PRO A 195 -6.28 -10.61 -6.15
CA PRO A 195 -6.95 -9.32 -6.28
C PRO A 195 -5.92 -8.19 -6.37
N LEU A 196 -6.18 -7.21 -7.24
CA LEU A 196 -5.37 -6.01 -7.40
C LEU A 196 -6.11 -4.81 -6.80
N ASN A 197 -5.75 -4.45 -5.57
CA ASN A 197 -6.34 -3.33 -4.86
C ASN A 197 -5.45 -2.10 -5.01
N LEU A 198 -5.88 -1.15 -5.84
CA LEU A 198 -5.17 0.10 -6.07
C LEU A 198 -5.66 1.18 -5.09
N LYS A 199 -4.72 1.91 -4.47
CA LYS A 199 -5.03 3.08 -3.61
C LYS A 199 -5.16 4.37 -4.41
N ALA A 200 -4.40 4.50 -5.48
CA ALA A 200 -4.27 5.73 -6.23
C ALA A 200 -4.19 5.50 -7.73
N ARG A 201 -4.46 6.54 -8.50
CA ARG A 201 -4.45 6.54 -9.96
C ARG A 201 -3.11 7.07 -10.47
N PHE A 202 -2.09 6.23 -10.52
CA PHE A 202 -0.80 6.57 -11.10
C PHE A 202 -0.46 5.61 -12.23
N ALA A 203 0.22 6.14 -13.25
CA ALA A 203 0.88 5.29 -14.22
C ALA A 203 2.15 4.73 -13.57
N CYS A 204 2.25 3.42 -13.46
CA CYS A 204 3.41 2.74 -12.88
C CYS A 204 3.63 1.38 -13.55
N VAL A 205 4.73 0.76 -13.25
CA VAL A 205 5.02 -0.62 -13.64
C VAL A 205 5.00 -1.47 -12.39
N ILE A 206 4.13 -2.48 -12.35
CA ILE A 206 4.15 -3.48 -11.29
C ILE A 206 5.18 -4.53 -11.65
N SER A 207 6.14 -4.73 -10.78
CA SER A 207 7.14 -5.80 -10.90
C SER A 207 6.62 -7.05 -10.18
N LEU A 208 6.58 -8.16 -10.90
CA LEU A 208 6.17 -9.45 -10.38
C LEU A 208 7.35 -10.41 -10.40
N LYS A 209 7.58 -11.08 -9.29
CA LYS A 209 8.49 -12.23 -9.22
C LYS A 209 7.63 -13.48 -9.01
N VAL A 210 7.44 -14.23 -10.07
CA VAL A 210 6.62 -15.44 -10.08
C VAL A 210 7.53 -16.64 -9.80
N LEU A 211 7.25 -17.34 -8.71
CA LEU A 211 7.94 -18.55 -8.34
C LEU A 211 7.24 -19.75 -8.98
N VAL A 212 7.87 -20.33 -9.97
CA VAL A 212 7.37 -21.52 -10.68
C VAL A 212 8.24 -22.73 -10.39
N GLY A 213 7.62 -23.88 -10.31
CA GLY A 213 8.32 -25.14 -10.06
C GLY A 213 7.57 -26.30 -10.70
N PHE A 214 8.25 -27.44 -10.77
CA PHE A 214 7.58 -28.68 -11.13
C PHE A 214 6.73 -29.19 -9.96
N PRO A 215 5.62 -29.87 -10.23
CA PRO A 215 4.86 -30.53 -9.19
C PRO A 215 5.75 -31.41 -8.31
N LEU A 216 5.57 -31.31 -6.99
CA LEU A 216 6.33 -32.06 -5.98
C LEU A 216 7.84 -31.74 -5.89
N SER A 217 8.33 -30.71 -6.55
CA SER A 217 9.72 -30.26 -6.42
C SER A 217 9.83 -29.12 -5.38
N ASN A 218 10.89 -29.18 -4.57
CA ASN A 218 11.25 -28.11 -3.64
C ASN A 218 12.09 -27.00 -4.30
N PHE A 219 12.42 -27.15 -5.58
CA PHE A 219 13.16 -26.16 -6.35
C PHE A 219 12.19 -25.24 -7.10
N TYR A 220 12.45 -23.94 -7.00
CA TYR A 220 11.66 -22.89 -7.63
C TYR A 220 12.53 -22.04 -8.54
N HIS A 221 11.97 -21.66 -9.67
CA HIS A 221 12.54 -20.65 -10.55
C HIS A 221 11.79 -19.33 -10.37
N ALA A 222 12.51 -18.26 -10.13
CA ALA A 222 11.95 -16.93 -10.08
C ALA A 222 11.94 -16.31 -11.47
N VAL A 223 10.78 -16.17 -12.06
CA VAL A 223 10.60 -15.49 -13.34
C VAL A 223 10.10 -14.08 -13.07
N LYS A 224 10.81 -13.09 -13.60
CA LYS A 224 10.37 -11.69 -13.51
C LYS A 224 9.39 -11.40 -14.64
N ALA A 225 8.29 -10.75 -14.29
CA ALA A 225 7.32 -10.20 -15.22
C ALA A 225 6.96 -8.78 -14.81
N GLU A 226 6.72 -7.92 -15.78
CA GLU A 226 6.34 -6.54 -15.55
C GLU A 226 4.99 -6.26 -16.19
N ILE A 227 4.12 -5.58 -15.44
CA ILE A 227 2.81 -5.15 -15.92
C ILE A 227 2.80 -3.63 -15.92
N PRO A 228 2.78 -2.99 -17.10
CA PRO A 228 2.56 -1.56 -17.16
C PRO A 228 1.10 -1.25 -16.79
N LEU A 229 0.90 -0.44 -15.77
CA LEU A 229 -0.39 0.12 -15.39
C LEU A 229 -0.53 1.52 -15.99
N GLY A 230 -1.55 1.71 -16.82
CA GLY A 230 -1.98 3.05 -17.24
C GLY A 230 -2.69 3.77 -16.08
N ARG A 231 -2.69 5.10 -16.13
CA ARG A 231 -3.36 5.95 -15.12
C ARG A 231 -4.84 5.62 -14.93
N PHE A 232 -5.54 5.18 -15.97
CA PHE A 232 -6.97 4.89 -15.96
C PHE A 232 -7.28 3.38 -15.99
N THR A 233 -6.30 2.52 -15.77
CA THR A 233 -6.50 1.07 -15.71
C THR A 233 -7.50 0.65 -14.63
N SER A 234 -7.60 1.44 -13.55
CA SER A 234 -8.55 1.21 -12.44
C SER A 234 -10.02 1.33 -12.82
N PHE A 235 -10.34 1.74 -14.04
CA PHE A 235 -11.71 1.83 -14.51
C PHE A 235 -12.15 0.53 -15.20
N VAL A 236 -13.26 -0.02 -14.71
CA VAL A 236 -13.88 -1.24 -15.24
C VAL A 236 -15.06 -0.87 -16.11
N PRO A 237 -15.18 -1.43 -17.32
CA PRO A 237 -16.35 -1.21 -18.17
C PRO A 237 -17.64 -1.63 -17.46
N LYS A 238 -18.67 -0.77 -17.55
CA LYS A 238 -19.99 -0.98 -16.98
C LYS A 238 -20.98 -1.40 -18.05
N LEU A 239 -21.86 -2.34 -17.72
CA LEU A 239 -22.99 -2.69 -18.58
C LEU A 239 -24.02 -1.54 -18.63
N PRO A 240 -24.69 -1.28 -19.78
CA PRO A 240 -25.52 -0.09 -19.98
C PRO A 240 -26.72 0.05 -19.05
N ASP A 241 -27.20 -1.03 -18.41
CA ASP A 241 -28.45 -1.04 -17.64
C ASP A 241 -28.33 -0.77 -16.13
N SER A 242 -27.15 -0.57 -15.60
CA SER A 242 -26.97 -0.36 -14.16
C SER A 242 -26.91 1.14 -13.81
N GLY A 243 -28.00 1.67 -13.24
CA GLY A 243 -28.26 3.08 -12.92
C GLY A 243 -27.11 3.92 -12.31
N GLY A 244 -27.30 5.23 -12.33
CA GLY A 244 -26.41 6.25 -11.78
C GLY A 244 -25.54 6.90 -12.85
N PHE A 245 -26.12 7.86 -13.58
CA PHE A 245 -25.33 8.75 -14.43
C PHE A 245 -24.76 9.90 -13.60
N PRO A 246 -23.52 10.33 -13.88
CA PRO A 246 -22.94 11.52 -13.24
C PRO A 246 -23.77 12.77 -13.60
N THR A 247 -23.92 13.67 -12.67
CA THR A 247 -24.63 14.94 -12.87
C THR A 247 -23.75 16.02 -13.50
N SER A 248 -22.42 15.85 -13.37
CA SER A 248 -21.43 16.80 -13.83
C SER A 248 -20.79 16.35 -15.14
N TYR A 249 -20.41 17.31 -15.98
CA TYR A 249 -19.82 17.01 -17.27
C TYR A 249 -18.83 18.07 -17.76
N VAL A 250 -17.97 17.65 -18.70
CA VAL A 250 -17.12 18.52 -19.53
C VAL A 250 -17.40 18.23 -20.98
N LYS A 251 -17.65 19.26 -21.77
CA LYS A 251 -17.95 19.20 -23.21
C LYS A 251 -16.94 20.03 -23.98
N PHE A 252 -16.37 19.46 -25.05
CA PHE A 252 -15.42 20.13 -25.91
C PHE A 252 -15.46 19.60 -27.34
N LYS A 253 -14.95 20.38 -28.29
CA LYS A 253 -14.91 20.00 -29.70
C LYS A 253 -13.57 19.40 -30.07
N VAL A 254 -13.62 18.26 -30.77
CA VAL A 254 -12.43 17.55 -31.28
C VAL A 254 -12.68 17.18 -32.74
N LYS A 255 -11.83 17.65 -33.62
CA LYS A 255 -11.89 17.31 -35.05
C LYS A 255 -11.06 16.04 -35.29
N ASP A 256 -11.61 14.89 -34.92
CA ASP A 256 -10.95 13.61 -35.10
C ASP A 256 -11.98 12.49 -35.37
N THR A 257 -11.51 11.28 -35.67
CA THR A 257 -12.34 10.12 -35.98
C THR A 257 -12.65 9.31 -34.73
N ILE A 258 -13.81 8.64 -34.73
CA ILE A 258 -14.20 7.69 -33.64
C ILE A 258 -13.12 6.64 -33.43
N GLN A 259 -12.48 6.15 -34.50
CA GLN A 259 -11.46 5.12 -34.44
C GLN A 259 -10.25 5.54 -33.58
N ARG A 260 -9.77 6.79 -33.77
CA ARG A 260 -8.66 7.31 -32.93
C ARG A 260 -9.08 7.51 -31.49
N PHE A 261 -10.31 7.93 -31.25
CA PHE A 261 -10.86 8.05 -29.91
C PHE A 261 -10.94 6.68 -29.21
N VAL A 262 -11.41 5.64 -29.91
CA VAL A 262 -11.45 4.27 -29.38
C VAL A 262 -10.05 3.72 -29.15
N SER A 263 -9.10 3.98 -30.06
CA SER A 263 -7.68 3.59 -29.87
C SER A 263 -7.08 4.23 -28.63
N TRP A 264 -7.40 5.50 -28.36
CA TRP A 264 -7.01 6.17 -27.12
C TRP A 264 -7.64 5.48 -25.90
N LEU A 265 -8.92 5.15 -25.94
CA LEU A 265 -9.59 4.44 -24.85
C LEU A 265 -8.93 3.09 -24.55
N ASP A 266 -8.64 2.31 -25.58
CA ASP A 266 -8.00 1.01 -25.42
C ASP A 266 -6.62 1.12 -24.80
N GLN A 267 -5.86 2.15 -25.16
CA GLN A 267 -4.54 2.40 -24.60
C GLN A 267 -4.61 2.96 -23.16
N ALA A 268 -5.44 3.97 -22.93
CA ALA A 268 -5.52 4.67 -21.64
C ALA A 268 -6.16 3.83 -20.53
N PHE A 269 -7.21 3.08 -20.89
CA PHE A 269 -7.97 2.24 -19.94
C PHE A 269 -7.53 0.77 -19.97
N GLN A 270 -6.63 0.39 -20.85
CA GLN A 270 -6.21 -1.01 -21.06
C GLN A 270 -7.43 -1.95 -21.23
N THR A 271 -8.33 -1.58 -22.09
CA THR A 271 -9.51 -2.35 -22.48
C THR A 271 -9.31 -2.89 -23.90
N LYS A 272 -9.87 -4.04 -24.21
CA LYS A 272 -9.82 -4.62 -25.57
C LYS A 272 -11.09 -4.30 -26.35
N LEU A 273 -11.49 -3.03 -26.37
CA LEU A 273 -12.76 -2.59 -26.98
C LEU A 273 -12.75 -2.65 -28.50
N TYR A 274 -11.58 -2.47 -29.11
CA TYR A 274 -11.44 -2.44 -30.57
C TYR A 274 -11.97 -3.70 -31.27
N ASN A 275 -11.95 -4.84 -30.58
CA ASN A 275 -12.39 -6.13 -31.12
C ASN A 275 -13.84 -6.50 -30.80
N THR A 276 -14.55 -5.74 -29.97
CA THR A 276 -15.83 -6.20 -29.37
C THR A 276 -17.03 -5.29 -29.63
N THR A 277 -16.84 -4.07 -30.10
CA THR A 277 -17.94 -3.10 -30.24
C THR A 277 -18.24 -2.77 -31.70
N ASN A 278 -19.45 -3.10 -32.12
CA ASN A 278 -20.05 -2.53 -33.35
C ASN A 278 -20.43 -1.08 -33.00
N TYR A 279 -19.61 -0.11 -33.39
CA TYR A 279 -19.93 1.31 -33.22
C TYR A 279 -21.02 1.70 -34.24
N ASN A 280 -22.01 2.45 -33.79
CA ASN A 280 -22.78 3.26 -34.71
C ASN A 280 -21.83 4.28 -35.35
N LYS A 281 -21.92 4.50 -36.66
CA LYS A 281 -21.02 5.42 -37.40
C LYS A 281 -21.01 6.85 -36.86
N ASP A 282 -22.02 7.25 -36.11
CA ASP A 282 -22.24 8.64 -35.69
C ASP A 282 -22.00 8.94 -34.24
N THR A 283 -22.18 7.95 -33.34
CA THR A 283 -22.04 8.14 -31.91
C THR A 283 -21.38 6.96 -31.23
N PHE A 284 -20.48 7.24 -30.32
CA PHE A 284 -19.85 6.26 -29.41
C PHE A 284 -20.14 6.64 -27.99
N GLU A 285 -20.60 5.69 -27.18
CA GLU A 285 -20.83 5.88 -25.75
C GLU A 285 -20.28 4.69 -24.97
N MET A 286 -19.57 4.97 -23.89
CA MET A 286 -19.01 3.97 -23.02
C MET A 286 -19.06 4.42 -21.56
N SER A 287 -19.54 3.52 -20.70
CA SER A 287 -19.64 3.73 -19.27
C SER A 287 -18.60 2.90 -18.53
N PHE A 288 -17.98 3.50 -17.53
CA PHE A 288 -16.98 2.88 -16.66
C PHE A 288 -17.34 3.13 -15.19
N VAL A 289 -16.81 2.28 -14.31
CA VAL A 289 -16.85 2.48 -12.88
C VAL A 289 -15.44 2.32 -12.31
N SER A 290 -15.04 3.23 -11.46
CA SER A 290 -13.74 3.16 -10.79
C SER A 290 -13.72 2.00 -9.77
N SER A 291 -12.71 1.16 -9.81
CA SER A 291 -12.51 0.09 -8.80
C SER A 291 -12.17 0.64 -7.42
N ILE A 292 -11.58 1.85 -7.35
CA ILE A 292 -11.10 2.48 -6.11
C ILE A 292 -12.26 3.07 -5.30
N ASN A 293 -13.05 3.97 -5.91
CA ASN A 293 -14.10 4.74 -5.23
C ASN A 293 -15.51 4.49 -5.75
N LYS A 294 -15.68 3.53 -6.64
CA LYS A 294 -16.95 3.15 -7.28
C LYS A 294 -17.68 4.31 -7.99
N MET A 295 -16.96 5.38 -8.33
CA MET A 295 -17.53 6.52 -9.05
C MET A 295 -17.76 6.18 -10.53
N PRO A 296 -18.92 6.57 -11.10
CA PRO A 296 -19.22 6.37 -12.49
C PRO A 296 -18.48 7.38 -13.37
N LEU A 297 -18.10 6.95 -14.56
CA LEU A 297 -17.53 7.76 -15.61
C LEU A 297 -18.22 7.37 -16.94
N VAL A 298 -18.76 8.34 -17.66
CA VAL A 298 -19.36 8.12 -18.98
C VAL A 298 -18.62 8.98 -19.99
N LEU A 299 -18.21 8.34 -21.08
CA LEU A 299 -17.51 8.97 -22.19
C LEU A 299 -18.36 8.84 -23.43
N THR A 300 -18.73 9.98 -24.03
CA THR A 300 -19.50 10.02 -25.26
C THR A 300 -18.74 10.81 -26.32
N PHE A 301 -18.72 10.30 -27.53
CA PHE A 301 -18.19 11.00 -28.71
C PHE A 301 -19.25 11.03 -29.79
N ASN A 302 -19.60 12.23 -30.25
CA ASN A 302 -20.52 12.46 -31.40
C ASN A 302 -19.71 12.93 -32.58
N ALA A 303 -19.62 12.10 -33.63
CA ALA A 303 -18.83 12.40 -34.81
C ALA A 303 -19.48 13.52 -35.64
N ASN A 304 -20.83 13.59 -35.71
CA ASN A 304 -21.55 14.58 -36.51
C ASN A 304 -21.29 15.99 -35.99
N GLU A 305 -21.28 16.18 -34.69
CA GLU A 305 -21.02 17.48 -34.06
C GLU A 305 -19.54 17.69 -33.73
N SER A 306 -18.71 16.66 -33.88
CA SER A 306 -17.31 16.64 -33.43
C SER A 306 -17.16 17.01 -31.97
N ILE A 307 -18.02 16.47 -31.10
CA ILE A 307 -18.11 16.80 -29.68
C ILE A 307 -17.77 15.57 -28.86
N VAL A 308 -16.89 15.77 -27.89
CA VAL A 308 -16.61 14.82 -26.79
C VAL A 308 -17.28 15.34 -25.53
N VAL A 309 -17.97 14.44 -24.81
CA VAL A 309 -18.50 14.71 -23.48
C VAL A 309 -17.94 13.69 -22.51
N ILE A 310 -17.33 14.20 -21.44
CA ILE A 310 -16.85 13.41 -20.31
C ILE A 310 -17.75 13.73 -19.13
N SER A 311 -18.54 12.74 -18.69
CA SER A 311 -19.44 12.90 -17.55
C SER A 311 -18.85 12.17 -16.34
N THR A 312 -18.53 12.93 -15.32
CA THR A 312 -17.99 12.44 -14.03
C THR A 312 -18.15 13.52 -12.96
N ASP A 313 -18.38 13.12 -11.73
CA ASP A 313 -18.52 14.08 -10.61
C ASP A 313 -17.18 14.54 -10.02
N ASP A 314 -16.04 14.00 -10.48
CA ASP A 314 -14.69 14.41 -10.09
C ASP A 314 -14.05 15.32 -11.16
N MET A 315 -13.94 16.61 -10.88
CA MET A 315 -13.33 17.60 -11.79
C MET A 315 -11.84 17.31 -12.03
N SER A 316 -11.13 16.73 -11.06
CA SER A 316 -9.71 16.40 -11.21
C SER A 316 -9.53 15.28 -12.24
N LEU A 317 -10.37 14.23 -12.15
CA LEU A 317 -10.39 13.13 -13.11
C LEU A 317 -10.73 13.63 -14.52
N ALA A 318 -11.77 14.48 -14.63
CA ALA A 318 -12.14 15.07 -15.91
C ALA A 318 -10.98 15.85 -16.53
N GLY A 319 -10.26 16.63 -15.72
CA GLY A 319 -9.07 17.38 -16.17
C GLY A 319 -7.95 16.46 -16.65
N GLU A 320 -7.66 15.38 -15.91
CA GLU A 320 -6.66 14.38 -16.30
C GLU A 320 -7.01 13.70 -17.63
N LEU A 321 -8.27 13.32 -17.81
CA LEU A 321 -8.74 12.72 -19.06
C LEU A 321 -8.66 13.68 -20.26
N VAL A 322 -9.01 14.96 -20.05
CA VAL A 322 -8.88 15.99 -21.10
C VAL A 322 -7.42 16.19 -21.50
N GLN A 323 -6.50 16.27 -20.52
CA GLN A 323 -5.07 16.43 -20.80
C GLN A 323 -4.48 15.22 -21.52
N ASP A 324 -4.83 14.01 -21.11
CA ASP A 324 -4.34 12.76 -21.69
C ASP A 324 -4.87 12.58 -23.13
N LEU A 325 -6.17 12.83 -23.36
CA LEU A 325 -6.76 12.80 -24.68
C LEU A 325 -6.13 13.85 -25.61
N ALA A 326 -5.93 15.08 -25.12
CA ALA A 326 -5.31 16.14 -25.89
C ALA A 326 -3.87 15.81 -26.27
N GLN A 327 -3.12 15.21 -25.36
CA GLN A 327 -1.76 14.73 -25.61
C GLN A 327 -1.74 13.62 -26.67
N PHE A 328 -2.64 12.64 -26.56
CA PHE A 328 -2.74 11.54 -27.52
C PHE A 328 -3.11 12.02 -28.94
N LEU A 329 -4.04 12.96 -29.03
CA LEU A 329 -4.49 13.53 -30.31
C LEU A 329 -3.57 14.63 -30.85
N GLY A 330 -2.60 15.12 -30.06
CA GLY A 330 -1.70 16.19 -30.43
C GLY A 330 -2.36 17.58 -30.46
N ILE A 331 -3.40 17.81 -29.66
CA ILE A 331 -4.15 19.06 -29.60
C ILE A 331 -3.38 20.07 -28.75
N LEU A 332 -2.94 21.17 -29.34
CA LEU A 332 -2.18 22.23 -28.65
C LEU A 332 -3.07 23.23 -27.92
N GLU A 333 -4.27 23.48 -28.39
CA GLU A 333 -5.25 24.38 -27.80
C GLU A 333 -6.63 23.76 -27.76
N LEU A 334 -7.23 23.72 -26.56
CA LEU A 334 -8.57 23.19 -26.37
C LEU A 334 -9.35 24.06 -25.38
N GLN A 335 -10.53 24.49 -25.82
CA GLN A 335 -11.53 25.13 -24.96
C GLN A 335 -12.62 24.13 -24.60
N SER A 336 -13.09 24.16 -23.37
CA SER A 336 -14.15 23.31 -22.87
C SER A 336 -15.22 24.11 -22.14
N VAL A 337 -16.44 23.63 -22.22
CA VAL A 337 -17.58 24.04 -21.39
C VAL A 337 -17.81 22.95 -20.36
N ASN A 338 -18.01 23.32 -19.12
CA ASN A 338 -18.17 22.34 -18.03
C ASN A 338 -19.27 22.78 -17.06
N ASP A 339 -19.83 21.81 -16.35
CA ASP A 339 -20.73 22.04 -15.25
C ASP A 339 -20.46 21.03 -14.12
N PHE A 340 -19.96 21.53 -12.97
CA PHE A 340 -19.66 20.77 -11.76
C PHE A 340 -20.33 21.46 -10.57
N PRO A 341 -21.63 21.24 -10.34
CA PRO A 341 -22.37 21.99 -9.33
C PRO A 341 -21.82 21.81 -7.91
N ARG A 342 -21.49 20.59 -7.51
CA ARG A 342 -20.94 20.29 -6.19
C ARG A 342 -19.60 20.99 -5.92
N GLU A 343 -18.67 20.88 -6.84
CA GLU A 343 -17.36 21.53 -6.69
C GLU A 343 -17.47 23.06 -6.73
N MET A 344 -18.46 23.60 -7.44
CA MET A 344 -18.71 25.04 -7.47
C MET A 344 -19.30 25.55 -6.14
N GLU A 345 -20.19 24.79 -5.48
CA GLU A 345 -20.68 25.10 -4.15
C GLU A 345 -19.57 25.05 -3.10
N GLU A 346 -18.70 24.03 -3.14
CA GLU A 346 -17.50 23.95 -2.29
C GLU A 346 -16.57 25.15 -2.51
N PHE A 347 -16.40 25.57 -3.77
CA PHE A 347 -15.58 26.72 -4.09
C PHE A 347 -16.15 28.03 -3.54
N GLU A 348 -17.45 28.21 -3.65
CA GLU A 348 -18.15 29.36 -3.07
C GLU A 348 -18.00 29.40 -1.55
N ALA A 349 -18.11 28.27 -0.87
CA ALA A 349 -17.90 28.18 0.57
C ALA A 349 -16.46 28.58 0.95
N VAL A 350 -15.46 28.06 0.26
CA VAL A 350 -14.05 28.42 0.51
C VAL A 350 -13.79 29.91 0.25
N LEU A 351 -14.42 30.51 -0.75
CA LEU A 351 -14.27 31.94 -1.01
C LEU A 351 -14.90 32.81 0.09
N ARG A 352 -16.06 32.41 0.62
CA ARG A 352 -16.68 33.06 1.80
C ARG A 352 -15.78 32.96 3.04
N ASP A 353 -15.13 31.82 3.24
CA ASP A 353 -14.17 31.63 4.33
C ASP A 353 -12.99 32.59 4.17
N VAL A 354 -12.43 32.73 2.96
CA VAL A 354 -11.34 33.67 2.67
C VAL A 354 -11.75 35.12 2.97
N GLU A 355 -12.98 35.52 2.59
CA GLU A 355 -13.51 36.86 2.92
C GLU A 355 -13.64 37.04 4.42
N SER A 356 -14.20 36.07 5.15
CA SER A 356 -14.34 36.13 6.60
C SER A 356 -13.00 36.25 7.33
N TYR A 357 -12.01 35.44 6.94
CA TYR A 357 -10.67 35.46 7.52
C TYR A 357 -9.93 36.77 7.18
N ASN A 358 -10.15 37.32 5.99
CA ASN A 358 -9.56 38.58 5.60
C ASN A 358 -10.18 39.79 6.37
N ALA A 359 -11.48 39.80 6.56
CA ALA A 359 -12.18 40.76 7.41
C ALA A 359 -11.68 40.66 8.86
N ALA A 360 -11.63 39.46 9.43
CA ALA A 360 -11.10 39.23 10.77
C ALA A 360 -9.63 39.70 10.90
N ARG A 361 -8.80 39.50 9.87
CA ARG A 361 -7.41 40.00 9.85
C ARG A 361 -7.32 41.52 9.98
N LEU A 362 -8.21 42.22 9.28
CA LEU A 362 -8.23 43.71 9.33
C LEU A 362 -8.65 44.20 10.72
N THR A 363 -9.73 43.60 11.30
CA THR A 363 -10.22 43.94 12.64
C THR A 363 -9.15 43.68 13.71
N ILE A 364 -8.58 42.46 13.74
CA ILE A 364 -7.52 42.11 14.70
C ILE A 364 -6.30 43.06 14.56
N SER A 365 -5.97 43.46 13.33
CA SER A 365 -4.83 44.35 13.11
C SER A 365 -5.11 45.76 13.62
N ALA A 366 -6.34 46.27 13.52
CA ALA A 366 -6.75 47.57 14.12
C ALA A 366 -6.72 47.48 15.65
N ASP A 367 -7.30 46.44 16.25
CA ASP A 367 -7.31 46.24 17.70
C ASP A 367 -5.88 46.19 18.30
N VAL A 368 -4.96 45.48 17.62
CA VAL A 368 -3.55 45.41 18.04
C VAL A 368 -2.87 46.77 17.95
N ALA A 369 -3.17 47.59 16.94
CA ALA A 369 -2.61 48.95 16.81
C ALA A 369 -3.08 49.90 17.94
N ASP A 370 -4.38 49.87 18.24
CA ASP A 370 -4.99 50.69 19.31
C ASP A 370 -4.43 50.29 20.68
N ARG A 371 -4.30 49.00 20.97
CA ARG A 371 -3.73 48.52 22.23
C ARG A 371 -2.26 48.85 22.36
N THR A 372 -1.49 48.84 21.26
CA THR A 372 -0.08 49.24 21.27
C THR A 372 0.06 50.72 21.63
N SER A 373 -0.83 51.56 21.13
CA SER A 373 -0.86 52.98 21.50
C SER A 373 -1.21 53.19 22.97
N ALA A 374 -2.22 52.45 23.48
CA ALA A 374 -2.59 52.50 24.91
C ALA A 374 -1.45 52.04 25.84
N ILE A 375 -0.71 50.99 25.43
CA ILE A 375 0.47 50.53 26.19
C ILE A 375 1.53 51.62 26.27
N LYS A 376 1.82 52.34 25.16
CA LYS A 376 2.78 53.45 25.17
C LYS A 376 2.37 54.56 26.13
N GLU A 377 1.08 54.94 26.12
CA GLU A 377 0.54 55.96 27.04
C GLU A 377 0.66 55.53 28.51
N LEU A 378 0.36 54.28 28.82
CA LEU A 378 0.47 53.77 30.19
C LEU A 378 1.93 53.69 30.68
N VAL A 379 2.88 53.38 29.81
CA VAL A 379 4.32 53.44 30.13
C VAL A 379 4.74 54.86 30.45
N ILE A 380 4.33 55.85 29.62
CA ILE A 380 4.63 57.27 29.84
C ILE A 380 4.04 57.71 31.19
N LYS A 381 2.74 57.46 31.44
CA LYS A 381 2.09 57.78 32.73
C LYS A 381 2.76 57.11 33.93
N GLY A 382 3.22 55.89 33.78
CA GLY A 382 3.94 55.15 34.83
C GLY A 382 5.28 55.80 35.16
N GLU A 383 6.04 56.22 34.16
CA GLU A 383 7.33 56.92 34.33
C GLU A 383 7.16 58.34 34.86
N GLU A 384 6.17 59.10 34.41
CA GLU A 384 5.81 60.40 34.97
C GLU A 384 5.45 60.32 36.45
N ALA A 385 4.60 59.33 36.84
CA ALA A 385 4.25 59.06 38.22
C ALA A 385 5.46 58.65 39.08
N ARG A 386 6.44 57.95 38.49
CA ARG A 386 7.70 57.57 39.15
C ARG A 386 8.56 58.78 39.45
N ILE A 387 8.69 59.69 38.47
CA ILE A 387 9.44 60.94 38.65
C ILE A 387 8.80 61.77 39.73
N LEU A 388 7.46 61.83 39.80
CA LEU A 388 6.70 62.57 40.83
C LEU A 388 6.63 61.87 42.19
N GLN A 389 7.31 60.73 42.33
CA GLN A 389 7.35 59.85 43.55
C GLN A 389 5.97 59.34 44.00
N ASN A 390 4.97 59.31 43.11
CA ASN A 390 3.63 58.81 43.42
C ASN A 390 3.54 57.30 43.17
N MET A 391 4.00 56.49 44.09
CA MET A 391 4.05 55.03 43.97
C MET A 391 2.68 54.37 43.85
N GLY A 392 1.60 54.99 44.30
CA GLY A 392 0.24 54.50 44.11
C GLY A 392 -0.17 54.49 42.61
N SER A 393 0.06 55.59 41.92
CA SER A 393 -0.19 55.76 40.49
C SER A 393 0.71 54.85 39.63
N VAL A 394 1.97 54.70 40.03
CA VAL A 394 2.91 53.74 39.38
C VAL A 394 2.35 52.33 39.39
N ARG A 395 1.95 51.80 40.57
CA ARG A 395 1.37 50.44 40.71
C ARG A 395 0.14 50.24 39.84
N GLU A 396 -0.74 51.25 39.78
CA GLU A 396 -1.97 51.17 39.00
C GLU A 396 -1.69 51.14 37.50
N SER A 397 -0.80 52.00 37.00
CA SER A 397 -0.37 52.03 35.59
C SER A 397 0.28 50.73 35.16
N TYR A 398 1.17 50.17 35.98
CA TYR A 398 1.81 48.88 35.66
C TYR A 398 0.86 47.68 35.79
N ARG A 399 -0.15 47.74 36.66
CA ARG A 399 -1.20 46.73 36.74
C ARG A 399 -2.08 46.74 35.50
N GLN A 400 -2.45 47.92 34.99
CA GLN A 400 -3.20 48.07 33.74
C GLN A 400 -2.36 47.64 32.53
N LEU A 401 -1.10 47.99 32.51
CA LEU A 401 -0.13 47.56 31.47
C LEU A 401 -0.01 46.04 31.44
N PHE A 402 0.08 45.37 32.58
CA PHE A 402 0.12 43.89 32.62
C PHE A 402 -1.13 43.25 32.04
N ARG A 403 -2.33 43.81 32.35
CA ARG A 403 -3.60 43.30 31.78
C ARG A 403 -3.61 43.48 30.26
N LEU A 404 -3.31 44.69 29.77
CA LEU A 404 -3.30 44.94 28.34
C LEU A 404 -2.26 44.12 27.59
N ASN A 405 -1.08 43.90 28.19
CA ASN A 405 -0.08 43.04 27.58
C ASN A 405 -0.53 41.58 27.47
N LYS A 406 -1.20 41.06 28.51
CA LYS A 406 -1.79 39.72 28.48
C LYS A 406 -2.85 39.57 27.39
N GLU A 407 -3.72 40.57 27.23
CA GLU A 407 -4.72 40.63 26.19
C GLU A 407 -4.07 40.72 24.80
N MET A 408 -3.02 41.52 24.64
CA MET A 408 -2.29 41.65 23.39
C MET A 408 -1.61 40.33 22.95
N VAL A 409 -1.05 39.59 23.90
CA VAL A 409 -0.49 38.26 23.59
C VAL A 409 -1.60 37.32 23.07
N ALA A 410 -2.77 37.28 23.71
CA ALA A 410 -3.91 36.47 23.25
C ALA A 410 -4.38 36.92 21.84
N GLU A 411 -4.41 38.21 21.55
CA GLU A 411 -4.75 38.72 20.20
C GLU A 411 -3.69 38.33 19.14
N HIS A 412 -2.41 38.33 19.52
CA HIS A 412 -1.36 37.84 18.64
C HIS A 412 -1.51 36.35 18.31
N GLU A 413 -1.90 35.52 19.26
CA GLU A 413 -2.21 34.10 19.02
C GLU A 413 -3.41 33.94 18.06
N LYS A 414 -4.49 34.70 18.31
CA LYS A 414 -5.65 34.72 17.38
C LYS A 414 -5.23 35.16 15.97
N LYS A 415 -4.40 36.20 15.85
CA LYS A 415 -3.85 36.68 14.57
C LYS A 415 -3.07 35.58 13.84
N ALA A 416 -2.24 34.82 14.56
CA ALA A 416 -1.45 33.75 14.00
C ALA A 416 -2.35 32.59 13.50
N LEU A 417 -3.35 32.19 14.30
CA LEU A 417 -4.34 31.17 13.92
C LEU A 417 -5.16 31.60 12.69
N ASN A 418 -5.68 32.85 12.69
CA ASN A 418 -6.43 33.40 11.57
C ASN A 418 -5.58 33.46 10.29
N HIS A 419 -4.30 33.85 10.41
CA HIS A 419 -3.38 33.86 9.28
C HIS A 419 -3.15 32.46 8.73
N LYS A 420 -2.96 31.45 9.58
CA LYS A 420 -2.81 30.07 9.16
C LYS A 420 -4.05 29.57 8.41
N ALA A 421 -5.25 29.81 8.96
CA ALA A 421 -6.51 29.44 8.32
C ALA A 421 -6.70 30.14 6.96
N LEU A 422 -6.38 31.43 6.88
CA LEU A 422 -6.43 32.19 5.63
C LEU A 422 -5.49 31.62 4.56
N VAL A 423 -4.24 31.28 4.93
CA VAL A 423 -3.29 30.66 4.00
C VAL A 423 -3.76 29.29 3.51
N GLU A 424 -4.34 28.47 4.38
CA GLU A 424 -4.92 27.18 4.00
C GLU A 424 -6.09 27.33 3.04
N SER A 425 -7.00 28.28 3.30
CA SER A 425 -8.12 28.58 2.40
C SER A 425 -7.65 29.11 1.05
N LEU A 426 -6.65 29.98 1.02
CA LEU A 426 -6.03 30.44 -0.24
C LEU A 426 -5.34 29.34 -1.03
N LYS A 427 -4.72 28.36 -0.37
CA LYS A 427 -4.19 27.16 -1.02
C LYS A 427 -5.31 26.34 -1.67
N LYS A 428 -6.46 26.16 -0.99
CA LYS A 428 -7.64 25.50 -1.54
C LYS A 428 -8.18 26.24 -2.76
N VAL A 429 -8.32 27.58 -2.70
CA VAL A 429 -8.71 28.42 -3.85
C VAL A 429 -7.79 28.19 -5.04
N ASN A 430 -6.48 28.23 -4.83
CA ASN A 430 -5.50 28.03 -5.90
C ASN A 430 -5.58 26.60 -6.49
N SER A 431 -5.77 25.58 -5.65
CA SER A 431 -5.97 24.20 -6.08
C SER A 431 -7.22 24.05 -6.96
N MET A 432 -8.34 24.69 -6.57
CA MET A 432 -9.58 24.64 -7.37
C MET A 432 -9.44 25.37 -8.71
N ILE A 433 -8.75 26.50 -8.76
CA ILE A 433 -8.43 27.19 -10.03
C ILE A 433 -7.57 26.27 -10.92
N GLN A 434 -6.60 25.56 -10.35
CA GLN A 434 -5.78 24.61 -11.11
C GLN A 434 -6.61 23.43 -11.65
N LYS A 435 -7.50 22.85 -10.84
CA LYS A 435 -8.43 21.82 -11.31
C LYS A 435 -9.27 22.30 -12.48
N ALA A 436 -9.90 23.47 -12.35
CA ALA A 436 -10.69 24.09 -13.44
C ALA A 436 -9.85 24.40 -14.69
N SER A 437 -8.60 24.80 -14.51
CA SER A 437 -7.70 25.08 -15.63
C SER A 437 -7.28 23.82 -16.39
N ASN A 438 -7.18 22.67 -15.73
CA ASN A 438 -6.83 21.39 -16.35
C ASN A 438 -7.91 20.86 -17.30
N LEU A 439 -9.14 21.39 -17.22
CA LEU A 439 -10.20 21.09 -18.18
C LEU A 439 -9.94 21.73 -19.57
N ARG A 440 -8.88 22.52 -19.73
CA ARG A 440 -8.49 23.22 -20.94
C ARG A 440 -7.01 22.98 -21.24
N VAL A 441 -6.61 23.20 -22.50
CA VAL A 441 -5.24 22.94 -22.96
C VAL A 441 -4.62 24.19 -23.59
N GLY A 442 -3.32 24.37 -23.44
CA GLY A 442 -2.52 25.42 -24.08
C GLY A 442 -2.82 26.83 -23.56
N LYS A 443 -2.96 27.78 -24.46
CA LYS A 443 -3.19 29.20 -24.11
C LYS A 443 -4.49 29.42 -23.33
N ALA A 444 -5.54 28.65 -23.65
CA ALA A 444 -6.83 28.69 -22.94
C ALA A 444 -6.69 28.40 -21.44
N LYS A 445 -5.80 27.46 -21.06
CA LYS A 445 -5.49 27.13 -19.67
C LYS A 445 -4.84 28.31 -18.92
N SER A 446 -3.82 28.93 -19.51
CA SER A 446 -3.11 30.06 -18.88
C SER A 446 -3.97 31.33 -18.82
N ALA A 447 -4.76 31.60 -19.88
CA ALA A 447 -5.71 32.70 -19.90
C ALA A 447 -6.77 32.57 -18.80
N LEU A 448 -7.33 31.37 -18.58
CA LEU A 448 -8.28 31.13 -17.51
C LEU A 448 -7.67 31.41 -16.12
N ILE A 449 -6.47 30.93 -15.85
CA ILE A 449 -5.79 31.17 -14.55
C ILE A 449 -5.63 32.68 -14.30
N THR A 450 -5.20 33.43 -15.31
CA THR A 450 -5.01 34.87 -15.22
C THR A 450 -6.33 35.60 -14.98
N SER A 451 -7.38 35.24 -15.75
CA SER A 451 -8.71 35.84 -15.63
C SER A 451 -9.38 35.50 -14.27
N CYS A 452 -9.25 34.26 -13.80
CA CYS A 452 -9.77 33.87 -12.47
C CYS A 452 -9.07 34.66 -11.33
N ARG A 453 -7.75 34.83 -11.39
CA ARG A 453 -7.00 35.64 -10.41
C ARG A 453 -7.42 37.09 -10.44
N ALA A 454 -7.67 37.65 -11.65
CA ALA A 454 -8.17 39.02 -11.80
C ALA A 454 -9.58 39.19 -11.21
N ALA A 455 -10.50 38.21 -11.48
CA ALA A 455 -11.85 38.20 -10.95
C ALA A 455 -11.86 38.12 -9.40
N ILE A 456 -11.00 37.33 -8.80
CA ILE A 456 -10.85 37.22 -7.33
C ILE A 456 -10.34 38.53 -6.76
N LYS A 457 -9.34 39.14 -7.37
CA LYS A 457 -8.84 40.47 -6.93
C LYS A 457 -9.93 41.55 -7.01
N ALA A 458 -10.81 41.47 -8.02
CA ALA A 458 -11.93 42.41 -8.16
C ALA A 458 -13.15 42.05 -7.31
N ASN A 459 -13.06 40.95 -6.53
CA ASN A 459 -14.16 40.40 -5.72
C ASN A 459 -15.45 40.15 -6.51
N ASN A 460 -15.31 39.72 -7.77
CA ASN A 460 -16.44 39.49 -8.66
C ASN A 460 -16.70 37.99 -8.84
N MET A 461 -17.47 37.41 -7.90
CA MET A 461 -17.80 35.99 -7.86
C MET A 461 -18.59 35.52 -9.10
N ARG A 462 -19.53 36.34 -9.62
CA ARG A 462 -20.35 35.96 -10.77
C ARG A 462 -19.52 35.79 -12.04
N THR A 463 -18.57 36.70 -12.26
CA THR A 463 -17.64 36.56 -13.40
C THR A 463 -16.71 35.37 -13.23
N LEU A 464 -16.23 35.11 -12.01
CA LEU A 464 -15.38 33.97 -11.70
C LEU A 464 -16.10 32.64 -12.08
N PHE A 465 -17.32 32.43 -11.63
CA PHE A 465 -18.08 31.22 -11.95
C PHE A 465 -18.41 31.09 -13.42
N LYS A 466 -18.73 32.21 -14.09
CA LYS A 466 -18.94 32.22 -15.54
C LYS A 466 -17.67 31.84 -16.32
N LEU A 467 -16.51 32.36 -15.92
CA LEU A 467 -15.22 32.04 -16.51
C LEU A 467 -14.86 30.55 -16.35
N ILE A 468 -15.13 29.99 -15.17
CA ILE A 468 -14.89 28.56 -14.91
C ILE A 468 -15.79 27.71 -15.81
N LYS A 469 -17.10 27.99 -15.90
CA LYS A 469 -18.06 27.23 -16.69
C LYS A 469 -17.82 27.33 -18.20
N GLN A 470 -17.64 28.53 -18.72
CA GLN A 470 -17.62 28.81 -20.16
C GLN A 470 -16.24 29.13 -20.74
N GLY A 471 -15.26 29.45 -19.89
CA GLY A 471 -13.95 29.91 -20.32
C GLY A 471 -13.91 31.42 -20.62
N THR A 472 -12.75 31.89 -21.04
CA THR A 472 -12.59 33.23 -21.59
C THR A 472 -13.13 33.25 -23.01
N SER A 473 -14.17 34.03 -23.28
CA SER A 473 -14.68 34.32 -24.61
C SER A 473 -13.64 35.06 -25.46
#